data_9116df336b01d25e37e59c3936939e63
#
_entry.id   9116df336b01d25e37e59c3936939e63
#
_cell.length_a   1.000
_cell.length_b   1.000
_cell.length_c   1.000
_cell.angle_alpha   90.00
_cell.angle_beta   90.00
_cell.angle_gamma   90.00
#
_symmetry.space_group_name_H-M   'P 1'
#
loop_
_entity.id
_entity.type
_entity.pdbx_description
1 polymer ?
#
loop_
_entity_poly.entity_id
_entity_poly.type
_entity_poly.pdbx_seq_one_letter_code
_entity_poly.pdbx_strand_id
1 'polypeptide(L)'
;MTATVDADMATADTDTPFRFMDLPGELRNKVYTLLLCSFGPAPPPARKIPEDLFTKNSYEFKHLPAQQWNDSAILRVNSQVHREAYDIMVKTNRFVRISCPGKRTLHNIIAGQNVPVVASGQRAAQFNEQLVDITMSAADEELTMPSADGGSSSHVGASQPASVVILGQQLEKFCGSFEMAKTIVPGLAKNATFIITVAPMLAHKGPWYQDDLTDFFSEATQRILLWELTCLRDFKKVEVHGHVSPDVATELKRLMMLEKWNDPHHIVKLMRESKDRGAQLYREGRLMEAFSAWGTSMHEIDRMREGNSWAKLIKIGGEPWIDQMAELQCSLGLNSALVNIMQWGPDSKNESIPLAIRQSYRNLTLSCLETSAKCVEPGHWKEGYTWVCPTMLQAKILYRRAVCIRIWGDRLQAVYALELIRGAISLVPNDPVVRKEAEAIVMWAGGM
;
A
#
# COMPACT_ATOMS: atom_id res chain seq x y z
N MET A 1 -86.42 -8.51 -28.14
CA MET A 1 -85.53 -7.43 -28.62
C MET A 1 -84.23 -7.51 -27.78
N THR A 2 -83.25 -8.21 -28.32
CA THR A 2 -81.94 -8.37 -27.70
C THR A 2 -80.98 -7.51 -28.48
N ALA A 3 -80.48 -6.45 -27.88
CA ALA A 3 -79.45 -5.61 -28.47
C ALA A 3 -78.04 -6.25 -28.16
N THR A 4 -77.43 -6.69 -29.25
CA THR A 4 -76.03 -7.05 -29.31
C THR A 4 -75.16 -5.80 -29.27
N VAL A 5 -74.40 -5.60 -28.27
CA VAL A 5 -73.35 -4.55 -28.20
C VAL A 5 -72.05 -5.18 -28.77
N ASP A 6 -71.75 -4.79 -30.02
CA ASP A 6 -70.44 -5.08 -30.61
C ASP A 6 -69.38 -4.23 -29.89
N ALA A 7 -68.53 -4.91 -29.12
CA ALA A 7 -67.34 -4.29 -28.60
C ALA A 7 -66.23 -4.40 -29.64
N ASP A 8 -66.04 -3.34 -30.41
CA ASP A 8 -64.83 -3.12 -31.20
C ASP A 8 -63.63 -3.01 -30.25
N MET A 9 -62.97 -4.13 -30.00
CA MET A 9 -61.62 -4.15 -29.42
C MET A 9 -60.66 -3.65 -30.50
N ALA A 10 -60.37 -2.34 -30.46
CA ALA A 10 -59.24 -1.79 -31.19
C ALA A 10 -57.97 -2.51 -30.73
N THR A 11 -57.47 -3.41 -31.56
CA THR A 11 -56.12 -3.98 -31.45
C THR A 11 -55.12 -2.83 -31.62
N ALA A 12 -54.61 -2.34 -30.50
CA ALA A 12 -53.49 -1.41 -30.50
C ALA A 12 -52.31 -2.12 -31.15
N ASP A 13 -52.00 -1.72 -32.36
CA ASP A 13 -50.84 -2.13 -33.13
C ASP A 13 -49.60 -1.53 -32.44
N THR A 14 -48.97 -2.30 -31.54
CA THR A 14 -47.93 -1.83 -30.63
C THR A 14 -46.55 -2.35 -30.99
N ASP A 15 -46.29 -2.69 -32.24
CA ASP A 15 -44.94 -3.12 -32.67
C ASP A 15 -44.14 -1.97 -33.35
N THR A 16 -44.25 -0.74 -32.84
CA THR A 16 -43.24 0.26 -33.20
C THR A 16 -42.00 0.01 -32.40
N PRO A 17 -40.85 -0.29 -33.04
CA PRO A 17 -39.62 -0.57 -32.32
C PRO A 17 -39.25 0.64 -31.45
N PHE A 18 -38.82 0.36 -30.20
CA PHE A 18 -38.38 1.37 -29.27
C PHE A 18 -37.26 2.23 -29.86
N ARG A 19 -37.50 3.54 -29.97
CA ARG A 19 -36.53 4.49 -30.53
C ARG A 19 -35.70 5.10 -29.44
N PHE A 20 -34.50 4.53 -29.20
CA PHE A 20 -33.59 5.01 -28.17
C PHE A 20 -33.24 6.51 -28.28
N MET A 21 -33.12 7.03 -29.50
CA MET A 21 -32.78 8.42 -29.75
C MET A 21 -33.91 9.42 -29.43
N ASP A 22 -35.16 8.94 -29.32
CA ASP A 22 -36.30 9.77 -28.91
C ASP A 22 -36.31 10.02 -27.39
N LEU A 23 -35.49 9.32 -26.61
CA LEU A 23 -35.30 9.58 -25.18
C LEU A 23 -34.64 10.95 -24.96
N PRO A 24 -35.05 11.68 -23.90
CA PRO A 24 -34.30 12.83 -23.41
C PRO A 24 -32.82 12.48 -23.14
N GLY A 25 -31.91 13.42 -23.37
CA GLY A 25 -30.47 13.22 -23.19
C GLY A 25 -30.09 12.68 -21.79
N GLU A 26 -30.81 13.14 -20.78
CA GLU A 26 -30.59 12.70 -19.38
C GLU A 26 -30.88 11.20 -19.19
N LEU A 27 -31.88 10.67 -19.87
CA LEU A 27 -32.21 9.24 -19.82
C LEU A 27 -31.20 8.43 -20.64
N ARG A 28 -30.79 8.92 -21.81
CA ARG A 28 -29.71 8.29 -22.57
C ARG A 28 -28.42 8.25 -21.75
N ASN A 29 -28.05 9.34 -21.04
CA ASN A 29 -26.87 9.40 -20.17
C ASN A 29 -26.95 8.39 -19.03
N LYS A 30 -28.12 8.15 -18.44
CA LYS A 30 -28.29 7.07 -17.45
C LYS A 30 -28.01 5.69 -18.03
N VAL A 31 -28.50 5.43 -19.24
CA VAL A 31 -28.24 4.16 -19.95
C VAL A 31 -26.75 4.02 -20.25
N TYR A 32 -26.08 5.05 -20.75
CA TYR A 32 -24.63 5.02 -20.98
C TYR A 32 -23.86 4.77 -19.68
N THR A 33 -24.25 5.42 -18.60
CA THR A 33 -23.62 5.20 -17.28
C THR A 33 -23.78 3.75 -16.82
N LEU A 34 -24.95 3.17 -16.95
CA LEU A 34 -25.20 1.76 -16.59
C LEU A 34 -24.38 0.80 -17.46
N LEU A 35 -24.25 1.07 -18.74
CA LEU A 35 -23.53 0.19 -19.67
C LEU A 35 -22.00 0.33 -19.60
N LEU A 36 -21.48 1.53 -19.33
CA LEU A 36 -20.06 1.84 -19.48
C LEU A 36 -19.33 2.19 -18.17
N CYS A 37 -20.07 2.48 -17.10
CA CYS A 37 -19.49 2.93 -15.85
C CYS A 37 -19.87 2.04 -14.66
N SER A 38 -20.53 0.91 -14.90
CA SER A 38 -20.90 -0.05 -13.86
C SER A 38 -19.74 -0.98 -13.55
N PHE A 39 -18.80 -0.48 -12.75
CA PHE A 39 -17.78 -1.32 -12.14
C PHE A 39 -18.30 -1.79 -10.79
N GLY A 40 -18.37 -3.11 -10.60
CA GLY A 40 -18.75 -3.71 -9.32
C GLY A 40 -17.73 -3.39 -8.22
N PRO A 41 -18.10 -3.59 -6.95
CA PRO A 41 -17.15 -3.49 -5.85
C PRO A 41 -15.97 -4.42 -6.11
N ALA A 42 -14.77 -4.00 -5.68
CA ALA A 42 -13.60 -4.86 -5.75
C ALA A 42 -13.93 -6.22 -5.13
N PRO A 43 -13.59 -7.34 -5.79
CA PRO A 43 -13.82 -8.65 -5.18
C PRO A 43 -13.14 -8.68 -3.80
N PRO A 44 -13.75 -9.35 -2.81
CA PRO A 44 -13.12 -9.49 -1.51
C PRO A 44 -11.73 -10.10 -1.71
N PRO A 45 -10.72 -9.68 -0.95
CA PRO A 45 -9.38 -10.24 -1.05
C PRO A 45 -9.49 -11.77 -0.95
N ALA A 46 -8.87 -12.47 -1.87
CA ALA A 46 -8.90 -13.92 -1.89
C ALA A 46 -8.46 -14.42 -0.50
N ARG A 47 -9.36 -15.08 0.25
CA ARG A 47 -9.10 -15.59 1.61
C ARG A 47 -8.01 -16.64 1.66
N LYS A 48 -7.58 -17.14 0.52
CA LYS A 48 -6.45 -18.05 0.37
C LYS A 48 -5.35 -17.32 -0.37
N ILE A 49 -4.30 -16.94 0.35
CA ILE A 49 -2.99 -16.75 -0.26
C ILE A 49 -2.69 -18.12 -0.91
N PRO A 50 -2.58 -18.21 -2.24
CA PRO A 50 -2.24 -19.48 -2.86
C PRO A 50 -0.92 -19.95 -2.24
N GLU A 51 -0.86 -21.21 -1.77
CA GLU A 51 0.38 -21.79 -1.23
C GLU A 51 1.52 -21.75 -2.25
N ASP A 52 1.20 -21.63 -3.53
CA ASP A 52 2.12 -21.51 -4.66
C ASP A 52 2.85 -20.17 -4.76
N LEU A 53 2.51 -19.15 -3.96
CA LEU A 53 3.21 -17.85 -3.95
C LEU A 53 4.66 -17.96 -3.46
N PHE A 54 5.04 -19.06 -2.83
CA PHE A 54 6.39 -19.30 -2.31
C PHE A 54 7.20 -20.34 -3.09
N THR A 55 6.60 -21.03 -4.07
CA THR A 55 7.27 -22.07 -4.84
C THR A 55 7.34 -21.72 -6.31
N LYS A 56 8.57 -21.50 -6.79
CA LYS A 56 9.06 -21.51 -8.19
C LYS A 56 8.57 -20.44 -9.18
N ASN A 57 9.45 -19.51 -9.46
CA ASN A 57 9.91 -18.92 -10.76
C ASN A 57 8.92 -18.59 -11.91
N SER A 58 7.61 -18.65 -11.74
CA SER A 58 6.67 -18.09 -12.70
C SER A 58 5.64 -17.22 -11.97
N TYR A 59 6.07 -16.02 -11.56
CA TYR A 59 5.15 -15.01 -11.06
C TYR A 59 4.32 -14.45 -12.23
N GLU A 60 3.31 -15.18 -12.66
CA GLU A 60 2.17 -14.56 -13.32
C GLU A 60 1.39 -13.80 -12.26
N PHE A 61 1.74 -12.52 -12.13
CA PHE A 61 1.04 -11.61 -11.24
C PHE A 61 -0.40 -11.42 -11.74
N LYS A 62 -1.34 -12.13 -11.14
CA LYS A 62 -2.76 -11.89 -11.38
C LYS A 62 -3.17 -10.65 -10.59
N HIS A 63 -3.26 -9.51 -11.26
CA HIS A 63 -3.92 -8.34 -10.69
C HIS A 63 -5.39 -8.67 -10.44
N LEU A 64 -5.96 -8.10 -9.35
CA LEU A 64 -7.42 -8.15 -9.16
C LEU A 64 -8.07 -7.40 -10.32
N PRO A 65 -8.82 -8.08 -11.21
CA PRO A 65 -9.53 -7.38 -12.26
C PRO A 65 -10.63 -6.52 -11.62
N ALA A 66 -10.80 -5.29 -12.10
CA ALA A 66 -12.02 -4.57 -11.85
C ALA A 66 -13.17 -5.39 -12.44
N GLN A 67 -14.18 -5.72 -11.63
CA GLN A 67 -15.35 -6.43 -12.15
C GLN A 67 -16.07 -5.51 -13.13
N GLN A 68 -16.02 -5.85 -14.40
CA GLN A 68 -16.65 -5.10 -15.47
C GLN A 68 -17.96 -5.75 -15.86
N TRP A 69 -19.04 -5.00 -15.74
CA TRP A 69 -20.33 -5.29 -16.38
C TRP A 69 -20.53 -4.34 -17.56
N ASN A 70 -19.45 -4.00 -18.26
CA ASN A 70 -19.47 -2.98 -19.30
C ASN A 70 -19.78 -3.60 -20.67
N ASP A 71 -20.78 -3.05 -21.35
CA ASP A 71 -21.07 -3.37 -22.74
C ASP A 71 -20.61 -2.24 -23.65
N SER A 72 -19.41 -2.38 -24.19
CA SER A 72 -18.84 -1.41 -25.12
C SER A 72 -19.47 -1.45 -26.53
N ALA A 73 -20.41 -2.39 -26.79
CA ALA A 73 -21.10 -2.45 -28.07
C ALA A 73 -21.90 -1.15 -28.35
N ILE A 74 -22.37 -0.49 -27.30
CA ILE A 74 -23.07 0.81 -27.40
C ILE A 74 -22.25 1.87 -28.14
N LEU A 75 -20.90 1.85 -27.98
CA LEU A 75 -20.00 2.79 -28.67
C LEU A 75 -19.89 2.57 -30.17
N ARG A 76 -20.51 1.49 -30.73
CA ARG A 76 -20.47 1.15 -32.16
C ARG A 76 -21.81 1.36 -32.88
N VAL A 77 -22.83 1.87 -32.17
CA VAL A 77 -24.19 1.97 -32.73
C VAL A 77 -24.27 3.03 -33.83
N ASN A 78 -23.88 4.24 -33.56
CA ASN A 78 -23.77 5.34 -34.52
C ASN A 78 -22.89 6.46 -33.95
N SER A 79 -22.58 7.48 -34.77
CA SER A 79 -21.67 8.57 -34.39
C SER A 79 -22.19 9.45 -33.22
N GLN A 80 -23.51 9.68 -33.15
CA GLN A 80 -24.08 10.47 -32.04
C GLN A 80 -24.03 9.69 -30.74
N VAL A 81 -24.49 8.43 -30.73
CA VAL A 81 -24.40 7.54 -29.55
C VAL A 81 -22.98 7.37 -29.13
N HIS A 82 -22.04 7.17 -30.05
CA HIS A 82 -20.62 7.07 -29.75
C HIS A 82 -20.13 8.30 -28.99
N ARG A 83 -20.39 9.50 -29.50
CA ARG A 83 -19.93 10.75 -28.88
C ARG A 83 -20.51 10.94 -27.46
N GLU A 84 -21.83 10.78 -27.32
CA GLU A 84 -22.51 10.93 -26.02
C GLU A 84 -22.02 9.88 -25.00
N ALA A 85 -21.96 8.61 -25.42
CA ALA A 85 -21.56 7.50 -24.57
C ALA A 85 -20.07 7.56 -24.18
N TYR A 86 -19.21 7.95 -25.13
CA TYR A 86 -17.79 8.13 -24.88
C TYR A 86 -17.53 9.26 -23.88
N ASP A 87 -18.19 10.40 -24.05
CA ASP A 87 -18.08 11.53 -23.12
C ASP A 87 -18.46 11.12 -21.69
N ILE A 88 -19.58 10.42 -21.52
CA ILE A 88 -20.02 9.89 -20.22
C ILE A 88 -19.00 8.89 -19.66
N MET A 89 -18.52 7.96 -20.50
CA MET A 89 -17.54 6.96 -20.07
C MET A 89 -16.26 7.60 -19.52
N VAL A 90 -15.71 8.55 -20.25
CA VAL A 90 -14.44 9.19 -19.88
C VAL A 90 -14.59 10.07 -18.63
N LYS A 91 -15.60 10.93 -18.61
CA LYS A 91 -15.84 11.87 -17.50
C LYS A 91 -16.22 11.18 -16.18
N THR A 92 -16.94 10.04 -16.27
CA THR A 92 -17.39 9.31 -15.09
C THR A 92 -16.31 8.39 -14.53
N ASN A 93 -15.66 7.58 -15.39
CA ASN A 93 -14.66 6.61 -14.94
C ASN A 93 -13.32 7.25 -14.57
N ARG A 94 -12.99 8.39 -15.20
CA ARG A 94 -11.76 9.15 -14.93
C ARG A 94 -10.51 8.25 -14.93
N PHE A 95 -10.36 7.45 -15.98
CA PHE A 95 -9.27 6.48 -16.08
C PHE A 95 -7.90 7.10 -15.82
N VAL A 96 -7.08 6.40 -15.04
CA VAL A 96 -5.69 6.76 -14.74
C VAL A 96 -4.79 5.64 -15.23
N ARG A 97 -3.85 5.94 -16.11
CA ARG A 97 -2.79 5.00 -16.50
C ARG A 97 -1.58 5.22 -15.63
N ILE A 98 -0.97 4.14 -15.16
CA ILE A 98 0.21 4.16 -14.32
C ILE A 98 1.26 3.27 -14.96
N SER A 99 2.44 3.82 -15.22
CA SER A 99 3.56 3.15 -15.86
C SER A 99 4.81 3.21 -14.96
N CYS A 100 5.51 2.07 -14.86
CA CYS A 100 6.72 1.95 -14.05
C CYS A 100 7.74 1.08 -14.78
N PRO A 101 9.05 1.41 -14.75
CA PRO A 101 10.08 0.59 -15.40
C PRO A 101 10.17 -0.82 -14.80
N GLY A 102 9.89 -0.98 -13.51
CA GLY A 102 9.95 -2.27 -12.80
C GLY A 102 8.59 -2.95 -12.70
N LYS A 103 8.36 -4.06 -13.42
CA LYS A 103 7.13 -4.85 -13.33
C LYS A 103 6.81 -5.30 -11.90
N ARG A 104 7.82 -5.73 -11.14
CA ARG A 104 7.69 -6.18 -9.75
C ARG A 104 7.32 -5.03 -8.82
N THR A 105 7.93 -3.85 -9.02
CA THR A 105 7.63 -2.64 -8.24
C THR A 105 6.18 -2.21 -8.43
N LEU A 106 5.71 -2.12 -9.69
CA LEU A 106 4.32 -1.77 -9.98
C LEU A 106 3.35 -2.78 -9.40
N HIS A 107 3.68 -4.08 -9.50
CA HIS A 107 2.84 -5.12 -8.90
C HIS A 107 2.72 -4.95 -7.38
N ASN A 108 3.81 -4.74 -6.66
CA ASN A 108 3.82 -4.57 -5.21
C ASN A 108 2.98 -3.34 -4.80
N ILE A 109 3.08 -2.25 -5.56
CA ILE A 109 2.26 -1.06 -5.33
C ILE A 109 0.77 -1.41 -5.51
N ILE A 110 0.38 -2.05 -6.60
CA ILE A 110 -1.02 -2.40 -6.88
C ILE A 110 -1.56 -3.41 -5.86
N ALA A 111 -0.77 -4.40 -5.47
CA ALA A 111 -1.18 -5.44 -4.54
C ALA A 111 -1.31 -4.95 -3.08
N GLY A 112 -0.57 -3.92 -2.69
CA GLY A 112 -0.49 -3.45 -1.29
C GLY A 112 -1.85 -3.12 -0.67
N GLN A 113 -2.78 -2.55 -1.45
CA GLN A 113 -4.16 -2.30 -1.02
C GLN A 113 -5.20 -2.94 -1.95
N ASN A 114 -4.82 -3.96 -2.70
CA ASN A 114 -5.71 -4.63 -3.64
C ASN A 114 -6.38 -3.63 -4.61
N VAL A 115 -5.60 -2.77 -5.26
CA VAL A 115 -6.11 -1.78 -6.21
C VAL A 115 -6.70 -2.50 -7.42
N PRO A 116 -8.00 -2.34 -7.74
CA PRO A 116 -8.61 -2.96 -8.89
C PRO A 116 -8.06 -2.39 -10.20
N VAL A 117 -7.72 -3.27 -11.14
CA VAL A 117 -7.09 -2.93 -12.41
C VAL A 117 -8.07 -3.17 -13.57
N VAL A 118 -8.29 -2.15 -14.39
CA VAL A 118 -9.14 -2.20 -15.60
C VAL A 118 -8.39 -2.88 -16.75
N ALA A 119 -7.14 -2.51 -16.95
CA ALA A 119 -6.27 -3.11 -17.96
C ALA A 119 -4.83 -3.19 -17.46
N SER A 120 -4.06 -4.16 -17.96
CA SER A 120 -2.65 -4.35 -17.60
C SER A 120 -1.80 -4.73 -18.82
N GLY A 121 -0.49 -4.52 -18.72
CA GLY A 121 0.49 -4.87 -19.74
C GLY A 121 0.23 -4.14 -21.06
N GLN A 122 0.27 -4.86 -22.19
CA GLN A 122 0.10 -4.27 -23.51
C GLN A 122 -1.23 -3.55 -23.69
N ARG A 123 -2.33 -4.07 -23.11
CA ARG A 123 -3.65 -3.41 -23.18
C ARG A 123 -3.64 -2.07 -22.46
N ALA A 124 -2.95 -1.97 -21.34
CA ALA A 124 -2.79 -0.72 -20.60
C ALA A 124 -1.89 0.27 -21.34
N ALA A 125 -0.81 -0.22 -21.96
CA ALA A 125 0.11 0.61 -22.75
C ALA A 125 -0.55 1.21 -24.00
N GLN A 126 -1.52 0.48 -24.59
CA GLN A 126 -2.29 0.91 -25.77
C GLN A 126 -3.58 1.69 -25.42
N PHE A 127 -3.88 1.84 -24.13
CA PHE A 127 -5.07 2.57 -23.70
C PHE A 127 -4.86 4.08 -23.85
N ASN A 128 -5.77 4.79 -24.52
CA ASN A 128 -5.64 6.22 -24.86
C ASN A 128 -6.72 7.12 -24.24
N GLU A 129 -7.67 6.55 -23.50
CA GLU A 129 -8.79 7.27 -22.90
C GLU A 129 -8.56 7.69 -21.44
N GLN A 130 -7.30 7.66 -20.98
CA GLN A 130 -6.95 8.09 -19.64
C GLN A 130 -7.00 9.61 -19.50
N LEU A 131 -7.60 10.09 -18.40
CA LEU A 131 -7.58 11.50 -18.02
C LEU A 131 -6.26 11.92 -17.40
N VAL A 132 -5.59 10.99 -16.73
CA VAL A 132 -4.29 11.21 -16.09
C VAL A 132 -3.36 10.06 -16.44
N ASP A 133 -2.15 10.39 -16.83
CA ASP A 133 -1.05 9.44 -17.04
C ASP A 133 0.03 9.69 -16.00
N ILE A 134 0.37 8.67 -15.24
CA ILE A 134 1.40 8.71 -14.22
C ILE A 134 2.53 7.79 -14.65
N THR A 135 3.68 8.37 -14.98
CA THR A 135 4.88 7.61 -15.32
C THR A 135 5.93 7.81 -14.23
N MET A 136 6.37 6.70 -13.66
CA MET A 136 7.53 6.67 -12.77
C MET A 136 8.76 6.30 -13.63
N SER A 137 9.78 7.13 -13.63
CA SER A 137 11.08 6.81 -14.25
C SER A 137 12.13 6.66 -13.18
N ALA A 138 12.99 5.65 -13.30
CA ALA A 138 14.15 5.51 -12.43
C ALA A 138 15.22 6.53 -12.84
N ALA A 139 15.82 7.21 -11.89
CA ALA A 139 17.12 7.80 -12.08
C ALA A 139 18.13 6.65 -11.94
N ASP A 140 18.71 6.21 -13.07
CA ASP A 140 19.77 5.21 -13.18
C ASP A 140 19.60 3.89 -12.38
N GLU A 141 19.51 2.78 -13.09
CA GLU A 141 19.74 1.34 -12.77
C GLU A 141 19.35 0.75 -11.38
N GLU A 142 19.01 1.51 -10.36
CA GLU A 142 18.88 1.03 -8.96
C GLU A 142 17.47 0.65 -8.48
N LEU A 143 16.43 0.66 -9.31
CA LEU A 143 15.09 0.18 -8.91
C LEU A 143 14.94 -1.35 -9.02
N THR A 144 16.03 -2.08 -9.09
CA THR A 144 16.03 -3.54 -8.99
C THR A 144 16.12 -3.94 -7.52
N MET A 145 15.06 -4.57 -6.99
CA MET A 145 15.12 -5.26 -5.71
C MET A 145 16.32 -6.21 -5.69
N PRO A 146 17.12 -6.23 -4.62
CA PRO A 146 18.17 -7.23 -4.48
C PRO A 146 17.54 -8.63 -4.61
N SER A 147 18.03 -9.40 -5.56
CA SER A 147 17.64 -10.81 -5.73
C SER A 147 18.14 -11.55 -4.49
N ALA A 148 17.25 -12.28 -3.80
CA ALA A 148 17.62 -13.09 -2.63
C ALA A 148 18.58 -14.25 -2.99
N ASP A 149 18.74 -14.53 -4.27
CA ASP A 149 19.67 -15.52 -4.79
C ASP A 149 20.85 -14.78 -5.43
N GLY A 150 22.03 -14.90 -4.86
CA GLY A 150 23.30 -14.30 -5.33
C GLY A 150 23.75 -14.72 -6.74
N GLY A 151 22.80 -14.85 -7.66
CA GLY A 151 23.00 -15.15 -9.08
C GLY A 151 23.33 -13.87 -9.85
N SER A 152 24.50 -13.87 -10.47
CA SER A 152 25.02 -12.91 -11.43
C SER A 152 23.92 -12.40 -12.37
N SER A 153 23.66 -11.08 -12.36
CA SER A 153 22.71 -10.42 -13.26
C SER A 153 23.19 -10.57 -14.71
N SER A 154 22.58 -11.47 -15.45
CA SER A 154 22.62 -11.44 -16.91
C SER A 154 21.97 -10.12 -17.38
N HIS A 155 22.63 -9.39 -18.27
CA HIS A 155 22.13 -8.19 -18.94
C HIS A 155 20.71 -8.41 -19.47
N VAL A 156 19.74 -7.95 -18.70
CA VAL A 156 18.32 -7.94 -19.13
C VAL A 156 18.19 -6.74 -20.05
N GLY A 157 17.99 -7.00 -21.34
CA GLY A 157 17.62 -5.97 -22.30
C GLY A 157 16.50 -5.11 -21.75
N ALA A 158 16.49 -3.81 -22.04
CA ALA A 158 15.55 -2.81 -21.56
C ALA A 158 14.11 -3.38 -21.58
N SER A 159 13.61 -3.85 -20.45
CA SER A 159 12.27 -4.42 -20.36
C SER A 159 11.26 -3.28 -20.56
N GLN A 160 10.27 -3.51 -21.42
CA GLN A 160 9.20 -2.53 -21.61
C GLN A 160 8.58 -2.18 -20.23
N PRO A 161 8.30 -0.88 -20.00
CA PRO A 161 7.69 -0.45 -18.75
C PRO A 161 6.37 -1.19 -18.52
N ALA A 162 6.18 -1.66 -17.31
CA ALA A 162 4.89 -2.25 -16.91
C ALA A 162 3.86 -1.14 -16.78
N SER A 163 2.67 -1.36 -17.32
CA SER A 163 1.57 -0.39 -17.27
C SER A 163 0.29 -1.05 -16.76
N VAL A 164 -0.49 -0.28 -16.00
CA VAL A 164 -1.85 -0.62 -15.57
C VAL A 164 -2.76 0.58 -15.77
N VAL A 165 -4.06 0.32 -15.95
CA VAL A 165 -5.12 1.32 -15.95
C VAL A 165 -6.03 1.05 -14.77
N ILE A 166 -6.30 2.08 -13.98
CA ILE A 166 -7.23 2.05 -12.85
C ILE A 166 -8.35 3.08 -13.05
N LEU A 167 -9.43 2.96 -12.30
CA LEU A 167 -10.46 3.99 -12.22
C LEU A 167 -9.99 5.16 -11.37
N GLY A 168 -10.42 6.38 -11.69
CA GLY A 168 -10.08 7.56 -10.90
C GLY A 168 -10.46 7.45 -9.42
N GLN A 169 -11.59 6.82 -9.11
CA GLN A 169 -12.02 6.53 -7.72
C GLN A 169 -11.09 5.57 -6.96
N GLN A 170 -10.16 4.89 -7.63
CA GLN A 170 -9.16 4.01 -7.00
C GLN A 170 -7.81 4.71 -6.79
N LEU A 171 -7.69 5.97 -7.18
CA LEU A 171 -6.44 6.72 -7.06
C LEU A 171 -6.00 6.90 -5.60
N GLU A 172 -6.96 7.10 -4.68
CA GLU A 172 -6.71 7.13 -3.24
C GLU A 172 -6.03 5.85 -2.75
N LYS A 173 -6.58 4.68 -3.12
CA LYS A 173 -5.99 3.39 -2.77
C LYS A 173 -4.61 3.19 -3.38
N PHE A 174 -4.42 3.65 -4.62
CA PHE A 174 -3.11 3.62 -5.25
C PHE A 174 -2.10 4.47 -4.47
N CYS A 175 -2.46 5.69 -4.09
CA CYS A 175 -1.59 6.56 -3.29
C CYS A 175 -1.24 5.95 -1.93
N GLY A 176 -2.24 5.39 -1.22
CA GLY A 176 -1.99 4.67 0.03
C GLY A 176 -1.07 3.46 -0.15
N SER A 177 -1.27 2.71 -1.23
CA SER A 177 -0.43 1.56 -1.57
C SER A 177 0.99 1.97 -1.97
N PHE A 178 1.14 3.09 -2.66
CA PHE A 178 2.44 3.67 -2.98
C PHE A 178 3.20 4.08 -1.70
N GLU A 179 2.51 4.71 -0.76
CA GLU A 179 3.10 5.04 0.55
C GLU A 179 3.57 3.78 1.31
N MET A 180 2.81 2.68 1.24
CA MET A 180 3.26 1.39 1.78
C MET A 180 4.48 0.85 1.02
N ALA A 181 4.49 0.93 -0.30
CA ALA A 181 5.60 0.43 -1.11
C ALA A 181 6.92 1.16 -0.82
N LYS A 182 6.87 2.43 -0.42
CA LYS A 182 8.05 3.19 0.04
C LYS A 182 8.71 2.58 1.28
N THR A 183 8.00 1.78 2.08
CA THR A 183 8.57 1.05 3.21
C THR A 183 9.33 -0.20 2.79
N ILE A 184 8.91 -0.81 1.68
CA ILE A 184 9.48 -2.08 1.18
C ILE A 184 10.65 -1.82 0.23
N VAL A 185 10.58 -0.70 -0.52
CA VAL A 185 11.58 -0.30 -1.50
C VAL A 185 12.23 1.01 -1.03
N PRO A 186 13.35 0.92 -0.29
CA PRO A 186 14.08 2.11 0.15
C PRO A 186 14.44 3.01 -1.03
N GLY A 187 14.23 4.31 -0.87
CA GLY A 187 14.56 5.28 -1.92
C GLY A 187 13.58 5.38 -3.08
N LEU A 188 12.46 4.63 -3.09
CA LEU A 188 11.50 4.66 -4.19
C LEU A 188 11.07 6.08 -4.58
N ALA A 189 10.75 6.94 -3.62
CA ALA A 189 10.38 8.34 -3.91
C ALA A 189 11.59 9.23 -4.23
N LYS A 190 12.77 8.92 -3.70
CA LYS A 190 13.99 9.71 -3.90
C LYS A 190 14.61 9.50 -5.27
N ASN A 191 14.59 8.26 -5.74
CA ASN A 191 15.29 7.85 -6.95
C ASN A 191 14.38 7.86 -8.18
N ALA A 192 13.06 8.02 -7.98
CA ALA A 192 12.10 8.11 -9.07
C ALA A 192 11.78 9.57 -9.43
N THR A 193 11.75 9.86 -10.72
CA THR A 193 11.06 11.03 -11.26
C THR A 193 9.61 10.65 -11.48
N PHE A 194 8.69 11.43 -10.90
CA PHE A 194 7.26 11.23 -11.04
C PHE A 194 6.73 12.19 -12.10
N ILE A 195 6.30 11.66 -13.24
CA ILE A 195 5.80 12.44 -14.37
C ILE A 195 4.30 12.25 -14.45
N ILE A 196 3.56 13.34 -14.33
CA ILE A 196 2.10 13.37 -14.38
C ILE A 196 1.68 14.13 -15.62
N THR A 197 0.92 13.50 -16.52
CA THR A 197 0.37 14.15 -17.71
C THR A 197 -1.15 14.19 -17.58
N VAL A 198 -1.71 15.40 -17.57
CA VAL A 198 -3.17 15.64 -17.52
C VAL A 198 -3.72 15.70 -18.92
N ALA A 199 -4.82 14.99 -19.16
CA ALA A 199 -5.51 14.94 -20.44
C ALA A 199 -4.62 14.58 -21.65
N PRO A 200 -3.80 13.50 -21.58
CA PRO A 200 -2.93 13.13 -22.70
C PRO A 200 -3.73 12.84 -23.98
N MET A 201 -4.98 12.44 -23.85
CA MET A 201 -5.89 12.19 -24.98
C MET A 201 -6.11 13.43 -25.85
N LEU A 202 -6.04 14.63 -25.27
CA LEU A 202 -6.19 15.87 -26.04
C LEU A 202 -5.06 16.12 -27.04
N ALA A 203 -3.92 15.43 -26.88
CA ALA A 203 -2.81 15.49 -27.82
C ALA A 203 -3.00 14.61 -29.07
N HIS A 204 -3.89 13.62 -29.03
CA HIS A 204 -4.08 12.61 -30.09
C HIS A 204 -5.38 12.82 -30.90
N LYS A 205 -5.70 14.01 -31.23
CA LYS A 205 -7.01 14.47 -31.64
C LYS A 205 -7.52 14.04 -33.03
N GLY A 206 -8.80 13.61 -33.06
CA GLY A 206 -9.69 13.86 -34.18
C GLY A 206 -10.47 15.19 -33.99
N PRO A 207 -10.83 15.89 -35.04
CA PRO A 207 -11.41 17.25 -34.98
C PRO A 207 -12.71 17.41 -34.18
N TRP A 208 -13.41 16.34 -33.90
CA TRP A 208 -14.73 16.31 -33.26
C TRP A 208 -14.71 16.05 -31.74
N TYR A 209 -13.55 15.80 -31.17
CA TYR A 209 -13.35 15.57 -29.72
C TYR A 209 -13.11 16.85 -28.92
N GLN A 210 -12.77 17.94 -29.58
CA GLN A 210 -11.97 18.99 -28.96
C GLN A 210 -12.75 19.86 -27.98
N ASP A 211 -14.01 20.19 -28.31
CA ASP A 211 -14.70 21.25 -27.59
C ASP A 211 -15.26 20.76 -26.23
N ASP A 212 -15.95 19.62 -26.24
CA ASP A 212 -16.62 19.11 -25.04
C ASP A 212 -15.67 18.62 -23.93
N LEU A 213 -14.52 18.03 -24.31
CA LEU A 213 -13.54 17.53 -23.33
C LEU A 213 -12.61 18.63 -22.81
N THR A 214 -12.28 19.63 -23.65
CA THR A 214 -11.47 20.76 -23.21
C THR A 214 -12.18 21.54 -22.10
N ASP A 215 -13.47 21.80 -22.28
CA ASP A 215 -14.30 22.50 -21.28
C ASP A 215 -14.43 21.70 -19.97
N PHE A 216 -14.41 20.38 -20.05
CA PHE A 216 -14.41 19.52 -18.86
C PHE A 216 -13.17 19.74 -17.99
N PHE A 217 -12.00 20.00 -18.57
CA PHE A 217 -10.76 20.20 -17.84
C PHE A 217 -10.61 21.61 -17.23
N SER A 218 -11.69 22.18 -16.72
CA SER A 218 -11.61 23.39 -15.89
C SER A 218 -10.64 23.22 -14.72
N GLU A 219 -10.12 24.30 -14.17
CA GLU A 219 -9.20 24.26 -13.01
C GLU A 219 -9.80 23.48 -11.82
N ALA A 220 -11.11 23.62 -11.59
CA ALA A 220 -11.81 22.88 -10.55
C ALA A 220 -11.76 21.37 -10.80
N THR A 221 -11.97 20.93 -12.04
CA THR A 221 -11.85 19.51 -12.40
C THR A 221 -10.43 19.01 -12.30
N GLN A 222 -9.43 19.80 -12.71
CA GLN A 222 -8.02 19.45 -12.56
C GLN A 222 -7.66 19.23 -11.07
N ARG A 223 -8.10 20.12 -10.18
CA ARG A 223 -7.90 19.96 -8.73
C ARG A 223 -8.52 18.69 -8.19
N ILE A 224 -9.73 18.35 -8.62
CA ILE A 224 -10.41 17.10 -8.22
C ILE A 224 -9.66 15.86 -8.74
N LEU A 225 -9.22 15.86 -9.99
CA LEU A 225 -8.50 14.74 -10.60
C LEU A 225 -7.15 14.47 -9.93
N LEU A 226 -6.48 15.51 -9.46
CA LEU A 226 -5.13 15.44 -8.90
C LEU A 226 -5.10 15.44 -7.37
N TRP A 227 -6.28 15.59 -6.72
CA TRP A 227 -6.38 15.74 -5.26
C TRP A 227 -5.67 14.63 -4.50
N GLU A 228 -5.91 13.38 -4.88
CA GLU A 228 -5.35 12.22 -4.18
C GLU A 228 -3.81 12.18 -4.25
N LEU A 229 -3.23 12.69 -5.34
CA LEU A 229 -1.77 12.78 -5.48
C LEU A 229 -1.14 13.77 -4.50
N THR A 230 -1.93 14.72 -3.99
CA THR A 230 -1.44 15.72 -3.02
C THR A 230 -1.07 15.11 -1.66
N CYS A 231 -1.46 13.88 -1.35
CA CYS A 231 -1.06 13.18 -0.13
C CYS A 231 0.36 12.57 -0.23
N LEU A 232 0.86 12.35 -1.44
CA LEU A 232 2.19 11.83 -1.66
C LEU A 232 3.26 12.87 -1.33
N ARG A 233 4.36 12.46 -0.69
CA ARG A 233 5.42 13.34 -0.16
C ARG A 233 6.81 12.78 -0.48
N ASP A 234 7.82 13.61 -0.22
CA ASP A 234 9.25 13.25 -0.25
C ASP A 234 9.81 12.96 -1.64
N PHE A 235 9.13 13.38 -2.70
CA PHE A 235 9.67 13.24 -4.05
C PHE A 235 10.79 14.26 -4.31
N LYS A 236 11.86 13.79 -4.92
CA LYS A 236 12.97 14.65 -5.31
C LYS A 236 12.66 15.41 -6.61
N LYS A 237 11.89 14.78 -7.51
CA LYS A 237 11.56 15.35 -8.81
C LYS A 237 10.13 14.98 -9.21
N VAL A 238 9.32 16.00 -9.47
CA VAL A 238 7.94 15.87 -9.98
C VAL A 238 7.80 16.77 -11.19
N GLU A 239 7.32 16.20 -12.29
CA GLU A 239 6.98 16.92 -13.51
C GLU A 239 5.48 16.82 -13.76
N VAL A 240 4.85 17.93 -14.13
CA VAL A 240 3.42 17.96 -14.46
C VAL A 240 3.26 18.59 -15.83
N HIS A 241 2.63 17.88 -16.73
CA HIS A 241 2.48 18.21 -18.14
C HIS A 241 1.03 18.09 -18.60
N GLY A 242 0.76 18.45 -19.86
CA GLY A 242 -0.52 18.32 -20.52
C GLY A 242 -1.44 19.50 -20.29
N HIS A 243 -2.75 19.25 -20.31
CA HIS A 243 -3.77 20.30 -20.16
C HIS A 243 -4.04 20.60 -18.67
N VAL A 244 -3.15 21.35 -18.07
CA VAL A 244 -3.20 21.71 -16.64
C VAL A 244 -2.85 23.19 -16.45
N SER A 245 -3.57 23.88 -15.55
CA SER A 245 -3.24 25.26 -15.24
C SER A 245 -1.87 25.35 -14.51
N PRO A 246 -1.08 26.39 -14.77
CA PRO A 246 0.24 26.56 -14.14
C PRO A 246 0.17 26.57 -12.61
N ASP A 247 -0.91 27.12 -12.05
CA ASP A 247 -1.11 27.22 -10.59
C ASP A 247 -1.34 25.84 -9.97
N VAL A 248 -2.22 25.03 -10.61
CA VAL A 248 -2.48 23.64 -10.17
C VAL A 248 -1.22 22.79 -10.29
N ALA A 249 -0.49 22.91 -11.40
CA ALA A 249 0.75 22.18 -11.60
C ALA A 249 1.83 22.55 -10.57
N THR A 250 1.98 23.86 -10.30
CA THR A 250 2.96 24.36 -9.33
C THR A 250 2.62 23.91 -7.91
N GLU A 251 1.35 24.01 -7.52
CA GLU A 251 0.90 23.58 -6.19
C GLU A 251 1.05 22.07 -5.99
N LEU A 252 0.68 21.25 -6.98
CA LEU A 252 0.86 19.80 -6.91
C LEU A 252 2.33 19.43 -6.75
N LYS A 253 3.22 20.01 -7.58
CA LYS A 253 4.68 19.81 -7.46
C LYS A 253 5.16 20.18 -6.06
N ARG A 254 4.81 21.37 -5.59
CA ARG A 254 5.19 21.87 -4.26
C ARG A 254 4.77 20.89 -3.16
N LEU A 255 3.51 20.41 -3.19
CA LEU A 255 2.98 19.49 -2.19
C LEU A 255 3.66 18.13 -2.21
N MET A 256 3.87 17.53 -3.39
CA MET A 256 4.52 16.23 -3.52
C MET A 256 6.02 16.27 -3.16
N MET A 257 6.68 17.40 -3.34
CA MET A 257 8.09 17.59 -2.98
C MET A 257 8.29 18.04 -1.52
N LEU A 258 7.22 18.32 -0.77
CA LEU A 258 7.33 18.62 0.65
C LEU A 258 7.87 17.42 1.41
N GLU A 259 8.79 17.70 2.33
CA GLU A 259 9.23 16.71 3.31
C GLU A 259 8.06 16.37 4.24
N LYS A 260 7.78 15.08 4.39
CA LYS A 260 6.72 14.59 5.27
C LYS A 260 7.03 14.90 6.75
N TRP A 261 8.31 14.89 7.09
CA TRP A 261 8.78 15.06 8.46
C TRP A 261 9.70 16.28 8.56
N ASN A 262 9.24 17.31 9.26
CA ASN A 262 9.97 18.58 9.42
C ASN A 262 9.96 19.12 10.86
N ASP A 263 9.14 18.57 11.75
CA ASP A 263 9.02 18.98 13.15
C ASP A 263 9.29 17.80 14.09
N PRO A 264 10.47 17.75 14.76
CA PRO A 264 10.83 16.67 15.68
C PRO A 264 9.84 16.48 16.85
N HIS A 265 9.29 17.58 17.39
CA HIS A 265 8.38 17.50 18.53
C HIS A 265 7.02 16.94 18.14
N HIS A 266 6.52 17.36 16.99
CA HIS A 266 5.26 16.84 16.45
C HIS A 266 5.38 15.34 16.14
N ILE A 267 6.51 14.92 15.57
CA ILE A 267 6.79 13.51 15.27
C ILE A 267 6.74 12.64 16.54
N VAL A 268 7.47 13.02 17.58
CA VAL A 268 7.46 12.29 18.86
C VAL A 268 6.05 12.19 19.42
N LYS A 269 5.27 13.27 19.36
CA LYS A 269 3.88 13.28 19.80
C LYS A 269 3.05 12.25 19.04
N LEU A 270 3.09 12.26 17.71
CA LEU A 270 2.35 11.30 16.88
C LEU A 270 2.76 9.83 17.17
N MET A 271 4.06 9.57 17.32
CA MET A 271 4.55 8.21 17.62
C MET A 271 4.10 7.74 19.01
N ARG A 272 4.05 8.63 20.00
CA ARG A 272 3.51 8.33 21.33
C ARG A 272 2.01 8.05 21.29
N GLU A 273 1.23 8.89 20.64
CA GLU A 273 -0.21 8.69 20.46
C GLU A 273 -0.51 7.34 19.79
N SER A 274 0.24 6.96 18.77
CA SER A 274 0.11 5.67 18.12
C SER A 274 0.50 4.50 19.04
N LYS A 275 1.58 4.63 19.81
CA LYS A 275 1.97 3.63 20.83
C LYS A 275 0.86 3.44 21.86
N ASP A 276 0.29 4.53 22.36
CA ASP A 276 -0.76 4.50 23.39
C ASP A 276 -2.05 3.93 22.83
N ARG A 277 -2.43 4.28 21.61
CA ARG A 277 -3.56 3.67 20.90
C ARG A 277 -3.39 2.15 20.74
N GLY A 278 -2.22 1.70 20.33
CA GLY A 278 -1.92 0.26 20.25
C GLY A 278 -2.01 -0.42 21.62
N ALA A 279 -1.54 0.23 22.70
CA ALA A 279 -1.66 -0.28 24.05
C ALA A 279 -3.13 -0.35 24.54
N GLN A 280 -3.97 0.58 24.11
CA GLN A 280 -5.41 0.52 24.36
C GLN A 280 -6.04 -0.66 23.63
N LEU A 281 -5.79 -0.80 22.32
CA LEU A 281 -6.31 -1.91 21.51
C LEU A 281 -5.87 -3.27 22.08
N TYR A 282 -4.64 -3.37 22.55
CA TYR A 282 -4.13 -4.58 23.22
C TYR A 282 -4.95 -4.91 24.48
N ARG A 283 -5.23 -3.92 25.34
CA ARG A 283 -6.06 -4.11 26.55
C ARG A 283 -7.51 -4.49 26.23
N GLU A 284 -8.03 -4.03 25.09
CA GLU A 284 -9.35 -4.41 24.56
C GLU A 284 -9.38 -5.81 23.93
N GLY A 285 -8.24 -6.51 23.86
CA GLY A 285 -8.12 -7.83 23.22
C GLY A 285 -8.07 -7.79 21.68
N ARG A 286 -7.99 -6.62 21.06
CA ARG A 286 -7.91 -6.38 19.61
C ARG A 286 -6.45 -6.50 19.14
N LEU A 287 -5.89 -7.70 19.28
CA LEU A 287 -4.45 -7.95 19.17
C LEU A 287 -3.90 -7.59 17.79
N MET A 288 -4.59 -7.94 16.69
CA MET A 288 -4.11 -7.65 15.33
C MET A 288 -4.12 -6.15 15.01
N GLU A 289 -5.09 -5.43 15.53
CA GLU A 289 -5.15 -3.98 15.35
C GLU A 289 -4.07 -3.27 16.17
N ALA A 290 -3.80 -3.75 17.39
CA ALA A 290 -2.66 -3.28 18.18
C ALA A 290 -1.33 -3.51 17.46
N PHE A 291 -1.12 -4.72 16.94
CA PHE A 291 0.04 -5.08 16.14
C PHE A 291 0.20 -4.17 14.92
N SER A 292 -0.89 -3.94 14.17
CA SER A 292 -0.89 -3.05 13.00
C SER A 292 -0.53 -1.60 13.36
N ALA A 293 -1.11 -1.07 14.44
CA ALA A 293 -0.81 0.30 14.89
C ALA A 293 0.67 0.48 15.26
N TRP A 294 1.24 -0.45 16.03
CA TRP A 294 2.65 -0.41 16.40
C TRP A 294 3.58 -0.66 15.21
N GLY A 295 3.25 -1.63 14.34
CA GLY A 295 4.01 -1.93 13.13
C GLY A 295 4.10 -0.75 12.18
N THR A 296 2.99 -0.07 11.94
CA THR A 296 2.95 1.15 11.10
C THR A 296 3.89 2.21 11.65
N SER A 297 3.86 2.48 12.96
CA SER A 297 4.75 3.49 13.57
C SER A 297 6.23 3.09 13.52
N MET A 298 6.52 1.81 13.70
CA MET A 298 7.88 1.28 13.58
C MET A 298 8.45 1.50 12.17
N HIS A 299 7.66 1.19 11.14
CA HIS A 299 8.04 1.45 9.75
C HIS A 299 8.17 2.94 9.42
N GLU A 300 7.32 3.80 10.00
CA GLU A 300 7.44 5.25 9.83
C GLU A 300 8.77 5.77 10.40
N ILE A 301 9.21 5.27 11.56
CA ILE A 301 10.51 5.63 12.15
C ILE A 301 11.67 5.18 11.25
N ASP A 302 11.63 3.94 10.73
CA ASP A 302 12.65 3.43 9.80
C ASP A 302 12.71 4.28 8.52
N ARG A 303 11.56 4.61 7.93
CA ARG A 303 11.47 5.46 6.74
C ARG A 303 12.03 6.86 6.98
N MET A 304 11.74 7.42 8.16
CA MET A 304 12.27 8.72 8.57
C MET A 304 13.80 8.69 8.66
N ARG A 305 14.32 7.66 9.30
CA ARG A 305 15.76 7.46 9.50
C ARG A 305 16.51 7.26 8.17
N GLU A 306 15.91 6.54 7.24
CA GLU A 306 16.47 6.33 5.90
C GLU A 306 16.21 7.52 4.96
N GLY A 307 15.34 8.46 5.36
CA GLY A 307 14.88 9.60 4.58
C GLY A 307 15.86 10.78 4.54
N ASN A 308 15.61 11.71 3.58
CA ASN A 308 16.40 12.96 3.46
C ASN A 308 16.21 13.89 4.67
N SER A 309 15.05 13.80 5.32
CA SER A 309 14.70 14.66 6.47
C SER A 309 15.50 14.32 7.72
N TRP A 310 16.10 13.10 7.80
CA TRP A 310 16.73 12.61 9.03
C TRP A 310 17.83 13.51 9.56
N ALA A 311 18.77 13.88 8.71
CA ALA A 311 19.88 14.76 9.12
C ALA A 311 19.38 16.12 9.64
N LYS A 312 18.34 16.68 9.01
CA LYS A 312 17.69 17.93 9.43
C LYS A 312 16.96 17.77 10.76
N LEU A 313 16.23 16.67 10.93
CA LEU A 313 15.52 16.36 12.18
C LEU A 313 16.49 16.21 13.37
N ILE A 314 17.61 15.50 13.17
CA ILE A 314 18.69 15.38 14.18
C ILE A 314 19.25 16.75 14.53
N LYS A 315 19.49 17.62 13.52
CA LYS A 315 20.04 18.97 13.75
C LYS A 315 19.10 19.83 14.58
N ILE A 316 17.78 19.70 14.39
CA ILE A 316 16.76 20.48 15.11
C ILE A 316 16.50 19.86 16.50
N GLY A 317 16.29 18.55 16.58
CA GLY A 317 15.86 17.86 17.81
C GLY A 317 17.00 17.46 18.75
N GLY A 318 18.21 17.34 18.21
CA GLY A 318 19.40 16.93 18.98
C GLY A 318 19.35 15.49 19.50
N GLU A 319 20.31 15.15 20.35
CA GLU A 319 20.39 13.82 20.98
C GLU A 319 19.17 13.48 21.86
N PRO A 320 18.58 14.42 22.63
CA PRO A 320 17.38 14.11 23.41
C PRO A 320 16.18 13.68 22.57
N TRP A 321 16.09 14.15 21.31
CA TRP A 321 15.07 13.67 20.38
C TRP A 321 15.40 12.26 19.86
N ILE A 322 16.67 11.98 19.57
CA ILE A 322 17.14 10.64 19.19
C ILE A 322 16.82 9.64 20.29
N ASP A 323 17.07 9.98 21.55
CA ASP A 323 16.75 9.12 22.70
C ASP A 323 15.26 8.75 22.74
N GLN A 324 14.39 9.73 22.54
CA GLN A 324 12.94 9.50 22.51
C GLN A 324 12.51 8.61 21.34
N MET A 325 13.08 8.81 20.17
CA MET A 325 12.79 7.99 19.00
C MET A 325 13.29 6.55 19.18
N ALA A 326 14.47 6.38 19.76
CA ALA A 326 15.07 5.08 20.07
C ALA A 326 14.22 4.31 21.09
N GLU A 327 13.79 4.96 22.16
CA GLU A 327 12.91 4.37 23.15
C GLU A 327 11.55 3.95 22.55
N LEU A 328 10.99 4.81 21.71
CA LEU A 328 9.74 4.52 21.02
C LEU A 328 9.86 3.33 20.09
N GLN A 329 10.85 3.32 19.19
CA GLN A 329 11.05 2.21 18.25
C GLN A 329 11.32 0.89 18.97
N CYS A 330 12.19 0.90 19.97
CA CYS A 330 12.47 -0.27 20.80
C CYS A 330 11.18 -0.79 21.47
N SER A 331 10.39 0.10 22.08
CA SER A 331 9.13 -0.27 22.74
C SER A 331 8.08 -0.80 21.77
N LEU A 332 7.94 -0.20 20.59
CA LEU A 332 7.01 -0.63 19.55
C LEU A 332 7.37 -2.04 19.04
N GLY A 333 8.64 -2.31 18.76
CA GLY A 333 9.11 -3.63 18.35
C GLY A 333 8.88 -4.70 19.42
N LEU A 334 9.18 -4.38 20.66
CA LEU A 334 8.91 -5.28 21.79
C LEU A 334 7.41 -5.57 21.94
N ASN A 335 6.53 -4.57 21.84
CA ASN A 335 5.10 -4.77 21.96
C ASN A 335 4.52 -5.61 20.80
N SER A 336 4.99 -5.35 19.58
CA SER A 336 4.61 -6.16 18.40
C SER A 336 5.04 -7.62 18.54
N ALA A 337 6.27 -7.86 19.04
CA ALA A 337 6.76 -9.21 19.32
C ALA A 337 5.90 -9.93 20.38
N LEU A 338 5.48 -9.23 21.44
CA LEU A 338 4.64 -9.79 22.49
C LEU A 338 3.30 -10.28 21.93
N VAL A 339 2.62 -9.48 21.10
CA VAL A 339 1.35 -9.88 20.47
C VAL A 339 1.51 -11.15 19.66
N ASN A 340 2.55 -11.22 18.84
CA ASN A 340 2.81 -12.43 18.04
C ASN A 340 3.08 -13.67 18.92
N ILE A 341 3.88 -13.51 20.00
CA ILE A 341 4.15 -14.60 20.94
C ILE A 341 2.85 -15.10 21.59
N MET A 342 1.99 -14.20 22.03
CA MET A 342 0.72 -14.57 22.68
C MET A 342 -0.28 -15.20 21.72
N GLN A 343 -0.36 -14.68 20.51
CA GLN A 343 -1.38 -15.09 19.54
C GLN A 343 -0.99 -16.37 18.79
N TRP A 344 0.29 -16.58 18.53
CA TRP A 344 0.80 -17.63 17.64
C TRP A 344 1.78 -18.58 18.30
N GLY A 345 2.08 -18.38 19.59
CA GLY A 345 2.90 -19.31 20.37
C GLY A 345 2.18 -20.64 20.59
N PRO A 346 2.91 -21.68 21.04
CA PRO A 346 2.36 -23.02 21.23
C PRO A 346 1.25 -23.10 22.28
N ASP A 347 1.21 -22.17 23.22
CA ASP A 347 0.16 -22.07 24.23
C ASP A 347 -1.11 -21.34 23.70
N SER A 348 -1.09 -20.90 22.42
CA SER A 348 -2.25 -20.30 21.79
C SER A 348 -3.29 -21.39 21.51
N LYS A 349 -4.57 -21.06 21.72
CA LYS A 349 -5.72 -21.96 21.44
C LYS A 349 -5.88 -22.36 19.97
N ASN A 350 -4.93 -21.98 19.11
CA ASN A 350 -4.94 -22.19 17.66
C ASN A 350 -4.08 -23.42 17.27
N GLU A 351 -4.40 -24.59 17.77
CA GLU A 351 -3.64 -25.83 17.49
C GLU A 351 -3.63 -26.26 16.00
N SER A 352 -4.58 -25.77 15.20
CA SER A 352 -4.77 -26.18 13.80
C SER A 352 -4.05 -25.31 12.75
N ILE A 353 -3.10 -24.44 13.16
CA ILE A 353 -2.42 -23.53 12.24
C ILE A 353 -1.35 -24.28 11.43
N PRO A 354 -1.37 -24.18 10.07
CA PRO A 354 -0.35 -24.76 9.22
C PRO A 354 1.07 -24.32 9.59
N LEU A 355 2.03 -25.25 9.51
CA LEU A 355 3.43 -25.00 9.86
C LEU A 355 4.03 -23.79 9.15
N ALA A 356 3.70 -23.59 7.87
CA ALA A 356 4.17 -22.45 7.07
C ALA A 356 3.72 -21.10 7.66
N ILE A 357 2.49 -21.04 8.18
CA ILE A 357 1.96 -19.82 8.81
C ILE A 357 2.69 -19.56 10.13
N ARG A 358 2.92 -20.60 10.96
CA ARG A 358 3.70 -20.47 12.19
C ARG A 358 5.12 -19.97 11.92
N GLN A 359 5.75 -20.45 10.87
CA GLN A 359 7.07 -20.03 10.44
C GLN A 359 7.09 -18.52 10.03
N SER A 360 6.07 -18.08 9.33
CA SER A 360 5.93 -16.67 8.95
C SER A 360 5.80 -15.76 10.17
N TYR A 361 4.99 -16.13 11.17
CA TYR A 361 4.87 -15.35 12.41
C TYR A 361 6.11 -15.41 13.27
N ARG A 362 6.84 -16.53 13.30
CA ARG A 362 8.17 -16.61 13.91
C ARG A 362 9.11 -15.58 13.29
N ASN A 363 9.23 -15.56 11.97
CA ASN A 363 10.11 -14.65 11.27
C ASN A 363 9.73 -13.18 11.52
N LEU A 364 8.44 -12.89 11.52
CA LEU A 364 7.93 -11.56 11.84
C LEU A 364 8.25 -11.14 13.28
N THR A 365 8.12 -12.06 14.24
CA THR A 365 8.48 -11.81 15.64
C THR A 365 9.98 -11.55 15.80
N LEU A 366 10.81 -12.36 15.13
CA LEU A 366 12.26 -12.17 15.13
C LEU A 366 12.64 -10.83 14.53
N SER A 367 12.02 -10.42 13.42
CA SER A 367 12.23 -9.11 12.80
C SER A 367 11.90 -7.95 13.76
N CYS A 368 10.76 -8.03 14.47
CA CYS A 368 10.39 -7.03 15.48
C CYS A 368 11.43 -6.94 16.63
N LEU A 369 11.92 -8.10 17.10
CA LEU A 369 12.93 -8.17 18.14
C LEU A 369 14.31 -7.69 17.65
N GLU A 370 14.66 -7.96 16.41
CA GLU A 370 15.86 -7.46 15.77
C GLU A 370 15.84 -5.94 15.63
N THR A 371 14.72 -5.37 15.18
CA THR A 371 14.52 -3.91 15.15
C THR A 371 14.74 -3.28 16.53
N SER A 372 14.16 -3.91 17.58
CA SER A 372 14.39 -3.44 18.96
C SER A 372 15.86 -3.55 19.40
N ALA A 373 16.56 -4.61 18.99
CA ALA A 373 17.98 -4.81 19.33
C ALA A 373 18.87 -3.82 18.56
N LYS A 374 18.58 -3.52 17.30
CA LYS A 374 19.31 -2.54 16.50
C LYS A 374 19.32 -1.15 17.12
N CYS A 375 18.27 -0.78 17.87
CA CYS A 375 18.20 0.52 18.54
C CYS A 375 19.41 0.81 19.46
N VAL A 376 20.04 -0.22 20.02
CA VAL A 376 21.18 -0.12 20.94
C VAL A 376 22.54 -0.25 20.25
N GLU A 377 22.56 -0.51 18.95
CA GLU A 377 23.81 -0.67 18.20
C GLU A 377 24.49 0.70 18.00
N PRO A 378 25.82 0.76 18.17
CA PRO A 378 26.58 1.98 17.90
C PRO A 378 26.37 2.47 16.47
N GLY A 379 26.13 3.77 16.32
CA GLY A 379 25.96 4.38 15.00
C GLY A 379 24.61 4.18 14.33
N HIS A 380 23.69 3.37 14.89
CA HIS A 380 22.38 3.09 14.31
C HIS A 380 21.54 4.35 14.06
N TRP A 381 21.55 5.29 14.99
CA TRP A 381 20.77 6.52 14.92
C TRP A 381 21.52 7.69 14.27
N LYS A 382 22.81 7.78 14.56
CA LYS A 382 23.71 8.81 14.06
C LYS A 382 25.15 8.29 14.19
N GLU A 383 25.99 8.59 13.23
CA GLU A 383 27.42 8.26 13.29
C GLU A 383 28.04 8.82 14.59
N GLY A 384 28.79 7.97 15.28
CA GLY A 384 29.44 8.31 16.55
C GLY A 384 28.51 8.41 17.76
N TYR A 385 27.23 8.08 17.62
CA TYR A 385 26.25 8.08 18.71
C TYR A 385 25.80 6.67 19.08
N THR A 386 25.64 6.43 20.39
CA THR A 386 25.07 5.17 20.91
C THR A 386 24.00 5.50 21.92
N TRP A 387 22.78 5.04 21.68
CA TRP A 387 21.69 5.23 22.61
C TRP A 387 21.88 4.39 23.88
N VAL A 388 21.79 5.04 25.04
CA VAL A 388 21.82 4.39 26.34
C VAL A 388 20.43 3.83 26.65
N CYS A 389 20.24 2.55 26.35
CA CYS A 389 18.97 1.88 26.57
C CYS A 389 18.70 1.72 28.08
N PRO A 390 17.51 2.09 28.57
CA PRO A 390 17.09 1.83 29.93
C PRO A 390 17.19 0.33 30.30
N THR A 391 17.70 0.01 31.49
CA THR A 391 17.94 -1.37 31.94
C THR A 391 16.72 -2.28 31.78
N MET A 392 15.54 -1.77 32.11
CA MET A 392 14.28 -2.51 31.93
C MET A 392 13.96 -2.86 30.47
N LEU A 393 14.31 -2.01 29.51
CA LEU A 393 14.12 -2.30 28.09
C LEU A 393 15.16 -3.31 27.60
N GLN A 394 16.42 -3.19 28.03
CA GLN A 394 17.45 -4.18 27.73
C GLN A 394 17.05 -5.58 28.23
N ALA A 395 16.58 -5.67 29.48
CA ALA A 395 16.09 -6.93 30.05
C ALA A 395 14.93 -7.50 29.23
N LYS A 396 13.97 -6.66 28.79
CA LYS A 396 12.85 -7.08 27.94
C LYS A 396 13.30 -7.58 26.56
N ILE A 397 14.32 -6.97 25.95
CA ILE A 397 14.88 -7.45 24.67
C ILE A 397 15.42 -8.87 24.85
N LEU A 398 16.29 -9.07 25.84
CA LEU A 398 16.91 -10.37 26.11
C LEU A 398 15.86 -11.43 26.48
N TYR A 399 14.94 -11.10 27.40
CA TYR A 399 13.85 -11.97 27.81
C TYR A 399 12.98 -12.43 26.63
N ARG A 400 12.46 -11.50 25.79
CA ARG A 400 11.59 -11.86 24.67
C ARG A 400 12.31 -12.63 23.59
N ARG A 401 13.58 -12.38 23.34
CA ARG A 401 14.40 -13.20 22.43
C ARG A 401 14.55 -14.63 22.96
N ALA A 402 14.80 -14.79 24.26
CA ALA A 402 14.89 -16.11 24.89
C ALA A 402 13.57 -16.88 24.80
N VAL A 403 12.45 -16.21 25.10
CA VAL A 403 11.08 -16.77 24.93
C VAL A 403 10.83 -17.21 23.48
N CYS A 404 11.16 -16.35 22.52
CA CYS A 404 10.96 -16.64 21.11
C CYS A 404 11.74 -17.89 20.68
N ILE A 405 12.99 -18.04 21.15
CA ILE A 405 13.82 -19.21 20.86
C ILE A 405 13.21 -20.47 21.50
N ARG A 406 12.80 -20.44 22.75
CA ARG A 406 12.16 -21.59 23.41
C ARG A 406 10.88 -22.03 22.71
N ILE A 407 10.06 -21.05 22.30
CA ILE A 407 8.74 -21.32 21.71
C ILE A 407 8.84 -21.89 20.28
N TRP A 408 9.71 -21.31 19.46
CA TRP A 408 9.79 -21.64 18.03
C TRP A 408 11.16 -22.17 17.58
N GLY A 409 12.14 -22.14 18.46
CA GLY A 409 13.50 -22.55 18.13
C GLY A 409 13.71 -24.07 18.15
N ASP A 410 14.78 -24.50 17.50
CA ASP A 410 15.32 -25.82 17.67
C ASP A 410 16.04 -25.92 19.02
N ARG A 411 16.02 -27.08 19.65
CA ARG A 411 16.79 -27.38 20.88
C ARG A 411 18.30 -27.11 20.75
N LEU A 412 18.83 -27.14 19.51
CA LEU A 412 20.19 -26.72 19.22
C LEU A 412 20.49 -25.26 19.65
N GLN A 413 19.44 -24.43 19.75
CA GLN A 413 19.55 -23.04 20.22
C GLN A 413 19.38 -22.86 21.74
N ALA A 414 19.23 -23.95 22.47
CA ALA A 414 18.97 -23.91 23.91
C ALA A 414 20.06 -23.18 24.69
N VAL A 415 21.35 -23.39 24.35
CA VAL A 415 22.47 -22.69 24.96
C VAL A 415 22.33 -21.18 24.81
N TYR A 416 22.00 -20.72 23.62
CA TYR A 416 21.82 -19.31 23.34
C TYR A 416 20.60 -18.72 24.08
N ALA A 417 19.51 -19.46 24.19
CA ALA A 417 18.36 -19.05 24.99
C ALA A 417 18.72 -18.91 26.48
N LEU A 418 19.54 -19.84 27.01
CA LEU A 418 20.06 -19.77 28.40
C LEU A 418 20.96 -18.55 28.62
N GLU A 419 21.82 -18.20 27.70
CA GLU A 419 22.64 -16.99 27.76
C GLU A 419 21.79 -15.72 27.80
N LEU A 420 20.80 -15.61 26.91
CA LEU A 420 19.92 -14.47 26.86
C LEU A 420 19.11 -14.30 28.15
N ILE A 421 18.53 -15.39 28.69
CA ILE A 421 17.73 -15.28 29.92
C ILE A 421 18.58 -14.99 31.13
N ARG A 422 19.81 -15.53 31.24
CA ARG A 422 20.77 -15.17 32.27
C ARG A 422 21.14 -13.68 32.20
N GLY A 423 21.37 -13.16 31.01
CA GLY A 423 21.56 -11.72 30.77
C GLY A 423 20.36 -10.89 31.25
N ALA A 424 19.14 -11.33 30.99
CA ALA A 424 17.93 -10.65 31.47
C ALA A 424 17.86 -10.67 33.03
N ILE A 425 18.15 -11.82 33.67
CA ILE A 425 18.18 -11.94 35.12
C ILE A 425 19.23 -11.01 35.74
N SER A 426 20.42 -10.90 35.14
CA SER A 426 21.47 -10.01 35.68
C SER A 426 21.05 -8.55 35.72
N LEU A 427 20.20 -8.12 34.76
CA LEU A 427 19.66 -6.78 34.68
C LEU A 427 18.46 -6.55 35.62
N VAL A 428 17.61 -7.56 35.81
CA VAL A 428 16.39 -7.48 36.63
C VAL A 428 16.27 -8.71 37.53
N PRO A 429 17.13 -8.86 38.57
CA PRO A 429 17.25 -10.10 39.35
C PRO A 429 15.99 -10.48 40.13
N ASN A 430 15.13 -9.51 40.41
CA ASN A 430 13.92 -9.73 41.23
C ASN A 430 12.61 -9.83 40.39
N ASP A 431 12.69 -9.81 39.04
CA ASP A 431 11.51 -9.94 38.21
C ASP A 431 11.00 -11.40 38.22
N PRO A 432 9.79 -11.66 38.75
CA PRO A 432 9.26 -13.02 38.85
C PRO A 432 8.96 -13.64 37.49
N VAL A 433 8.62 -12.82 36.49
CA VAL A 433 8.29 -13.29 35.15
C VAL A 433 9.54 -13.79 34.45
N VAL A 434 10.64 -13.05 34.56
CA VAL A 434 11.95 -13.45 34.00
C VAL A 434 12.47 -14.71 34.65
N ARG A 435 12.34 -14.85 36.00
CA ARG A 435 12.75 -16.06 36.73
C ARG A 435 11.95 -17.29 36.32
N LYS A 436 10.62 -17.17 36.24
CA LYS A 436 9.74 -18.26 35.81
C LYS A 436 10.10 -18.75 34.41
N GLU A 437 10.37 -17.83 33.47
CA GLU A 437 10.80 -18.19 32.14
C GLU A 437 12.18 -18.85 32.11
N ALA A 438 13.08 -18.41 32.95
CA ALA A 438 14.40 -19.07 33.08
C ALA A 438 14.28 -20.54 33.50
N GLU A 439 13.40 -20.84 34.46
CA GLU A 439 13.06 -22.22 34.84
C GLU A 439 12.50 -23.02 33.65
N ALA A 440 11.59 -22.42 32.93
CA ALA A 440 11.00 -23.05 31.73
C ALA A 440 12.05 -23.35 30.64
N ILE A 441 13.00 -22.43 30.41
CA ILE A 441 14.08 -22.61 29.42
C ILE A 441 15.07 -23.71 29.94
N VAL A 442 15.38 -23.77 31.22
CA VAL A 442 16.23 -24.82 31.79
C VAL A 442 15.59 -26.19 31.63
N MET A 443 14.29 -26.33 31.93
CA MET A 443 13.54 -27.57 31.73
C MET A 443 13.48 -27.98 30.25
N TRP A 444 13.23 -27.03 29.38
CA TRP A 444 13.20 -27.25 27.91
C TRP A 444 14.56 -27.67 27.38
N ALA A 445 15.67 -27.10 27.88
CA ALA A 445 17.03 -27.45 27.51
C ALA A 445 17.48 -28.78 28.12
N GLY A 446 17.08 -29.09 29.37
CA GLY A 446 17.50 -30.28 30.10
C GLY A 446 16.75 -31.58 29.71
N GLY A 447 15.72 -31.51 28.86
CA GLY A 447 15.03 -32.69 28.32
C GLY A 447 15.78 -33.36 27.16
N MET A 448 17.08 -33.15 27.05
CA MET A 448 18.01 -33.82 26.13
C MET A 448 18.55 -35.13 26.70
#